data_3934bf7649fa6754f3cdb5d5a7555f5e
#
_entry.id   3934bf7649fa6754f3cdb5d5a7555f5e
#
_cell.length_a   1.000
_cell.length_b   1.000
_cell.length_c   1.000
_cell.angle_alpha   90.00
_cell.angle_beta   90.00
_cell.angle_gamma   90.00
#
_symmetry.space_group_name_H-M   'P 1'
#
loop_
_entity.id
_entity.type
_entity.pdbx_description
1 polymer ?
#
loop_
_entity_poly.entity_id
_entity_poly.type
_entity_poly.pdbx_seq_one_letter_code
_entity_poly.pdbx_strand_id
1 'polypeptide(L)'
;VKLGTAPEVAEGFNAQYVQGIGSFKTFDEFARFTYGSKRWHGSTRAVYSSSPNDYKYTNHDKKINIYDEDKNIIGQYHPVERNRSGAFKDLHLLQEVYYNTRKGDKLGLNAWYINSNRELPMLTTDYGDATDFENRQREQTFRSVLSWDHIKSNWKLGVKGGYIHTWMAYDYKREVAP
;
A
#
# COMPACT_ATOMS: atom_id res chain seq x y z
N VAL A 1 -22.32 4.38 -7.70
CA VAL A 1 -21.15 4.80 -8.48
C VAL A 1 -20.66 3.59 -9.26
N LYS A 2 -20.79 3.59 -10.61
CA LYS A 2 -20.17 2.58 -11.48
C LYS A 2 -18.74 3.03 -11.75
N LEU A 3 -17.77 2.42 -11.11
CA LEU A 3 -16.37 2.51 -11.52
C LEU A 3 -16.17 1.51 -12.67
N GLY A 4 -16.18 2.00 -13.89
CA GLY A 4 -15.84 1.22 -15.07
C GLY A 4 -14.44 1.56 -15.50
N THR A 5 -13.50 0.63 -15.32
CA THR A 5 -12.19 0.69 -15.97
C THR A 5 -12.30 -0.04 -17.30
N ALA A 6 -12.72 0.66 -18.34
CA ALA A 6 -12.47 0.23 -19.69
C ALA A 6 -11.45 1.21 -20.26
N PRO A 7 -10.17 0.88 -20.32
CA PRO A 7 -9.22 1.76 -20.95
C PRO A 7 -9.51 1.75 -22.45
N GLU A 8 -9.93 2.88 -23.00
CA GLU A 8 -9.69 3.17 -24.40
C GLU A 8 -8.18 3.40 -24.53
N VAL A 9 -7.46 2.33 -24.76
CA VAL A 9 -6.01 2.43 -24.99
C VAL A 9 -5.83 2.73 -26.46
N ALA A 10 -5.19 3.84 -26.78
CA ALA A 10 -4.77 4.18 -28.14
C ALA A 10 -3.95 3.03 -28.73
N GLU A 11 -4.01 2.84 -30.06
CA GLU A 11 -3.19 1.85 -30.74
C GLU A 11 -1.69 2.14 -30.49
N GLY A 12 -0.91 1.09 -30.25
CA GLY A 12 0.50 1.16 -29.98
C GLY A 12 0.88 0.87 -28.55
N PHE A 13 2.11 1.23 -28.21
CA PHE A 13 2.68 1.05 -26.86
C PHE A 13 2.90 2.41 -26.22
N ASN A 14 2.56 2.53 -24.94
CA ASN A 14 2.84 3.70 -24.13
C ASN A 14 3.41 3.27 -22.78
N ALA A 15 4.40 4.01 -22.28
CA ALA A 15 5.01 3.82 -20.98
C ALA A 15 5.02 5.14 -20.20
N GLN A 16 4.76 5.05 -18.92
CA GLN A 16 4.84 6.16 -17.98
C GLN A 16 5.58 5.70 -16.74
N TYR A 17 6.48 6.52 -16.25
CA TYR A 17 7.15 6.32 -14.97
C TYR A 17 7.11 7.63 -14.19
N VAL A 18 6.82 7.53 -12.90
CA VAL A 18 6.81 8.65 -11.96
C VAL A 18 7.53 8.21 -10.70
N GLN A 19 8.46 9.04 -10.24
CA GLN A 19 9.16 8.86 -8.98
C GLN A 19 8.84 10.03 -8.06
N GLY A 20 8.51 9.73 -6.81
CA GLY A 20 8.29 10.68 -5.74
C GLY A 20 9.30 10.48 -4.61
N ILE A 21 9.80 11.57 -4.06
CA ILE A 21 10.62 11.57 -2.84
C ILE A 21 9.96 12.55 -1.88
N GLY A 22 9.64 12.05 -0.68
CA GLY A 22 8.96 12.82 0.35
C GLY A 22 9.75 12.93 1.64
N SER A 23 9.15 13.62 2.63
CA SER A 23 9.69 13.73 3.98
C SER A 23 9.87 12.35 4.62
N PHE A 24 10.75 12.26 5.61
CA PHE A 24 11.04 11.02 6.37
C PHE A 24 11.52 9.87 5.49
N LYS A 25 12.27 10.19 4.43
CA LYS A 25 12.79 9.23 3.45
C LYS A 25 11.69 8.43 2.75
N THR A 26 10.54 9.05 2.53
CA THR A 26 9.47 8.45 1.74
C THR A 26 9.91 8.37 0.29
N PHE A 27 9.70 7.21 -0.30
CA PHE A 27 10.03 6.89 -1.66
C PHE A 27 8.82 6.24 -2.33
N ASP A 28 8.34 6.87 -3.41
CA ASP A 28 7.19 6.43 -4.17
C ASP A 28 7.59 6.20 -5.62
N GLU A 29 7.20 5.06 -6.18
CA GLU A 29 7.40 4.72 -7.58
C GLU A 29 6.08 4.30 -8.20
N PHE A 30 5.82 4.82 -9.38
CA PHE A 30 4.73 4.42 -10.23
C PHE A 30 5.24 4.12 -11.63
N ALA A 31 4.93 2.94 -12.13
CA ALA A 31 5.16 2.55 -13.51
C ALA A 31 3.87 2.08 -14.15
N ARG A 32 3.61 2.51 -15.38
CA ARG A 32 2.48 2.08 -16.19
C ARG A 32 2.95 1.76 -17.59
N PHE A 33 2.55 0.59 -18.08
CA PHE A 33 2.73 0.18 -19.46
C PHE A 33 1.37 -0.12 -20.06
N THR A 34 1.10 0.40 -21.23
CA THR A 34 -0.14 0.11 -21.95
C THR A 34 0.18 -0.33 -23.37
N TYR A 35 -0.60 -1.27 -23.86
CA TYR A 35 -0.56 -1.75 -25.23
C TYR A 35 -1.97 -1.78 -25.79
N GLY A 36 -2.13 -1.20 -26.98
CA GLY A 36 -3.38 -1.19 -27.72
C GLY A 36 -3.21 -1.67 -29.15
N SER A 37 -4.14 -2.48 -29.61
CA SER A 37 -4.30 -2.86 -30.99
C SER A 37 -5.79 -2.99 -31.31
N LYS A 38 -6.14 -3.27 -32.58
CA LYS A 38 -7.54 -3.45 -33.00
C LYS A 38 -8.32 -4.46 -32.16
N ARG A 39 -7.64 -5.41 -31.51
CA ARG A 39 -8.30 -6.48 -30.73
C ARG A 39 -7.80 -6.63 -29.31
N TRP A 40 -6.54 -6.32 -29.07
CA TRP A 40 -5.92 -6.49 -27.78
C TRP A 40 -5.72 -5.14 -27.13
N HIS A 41 -6.09 -5.05 -25.86
CA HIS A 41 -5.78 -3.92 -25.02
C HIS A 41 -5.21 -4.46 -23.70
N GLY A 42 -4.10 -3.91 -23.27
CA GLY A 42 -3.46 -4.31 -22.03
C GLY A 42 -2.92 -3.12 -21.25
N SER A 43 -2.93 -3.23 -19.93
CA SER A 43 -2.34 -2.26 -19.04
C SER A 43 -1.70 -2.99 -17.86
N THR A 44 -0.41 -2.72 -17.63
CA THR A 44 0.30 -3.14 -16.42
C THR A 44 0.62 -1.91 -15.61
N ARG A 45 0.30 -1.91 -14.33
CA ARG A 45 0.64 -0.84 -13.39
C ARG A 45 1.35 -1.43 -12.20
N ALA A 46 2.46 -0.81 -11.82
CA ALA A 46 3.18 -1.11 -10.60
C ALA A 46 3.25 0.15 -9.74
N VAL A 47 2.95 0.02 -8.47
CA VAL A 47 3.10 1.08 -7.47
C VAL A 47 3.94 0.51 -6.34
N TYR A 48 5.01 1.17 -6.00
CA TYR A 48 5.81 0.87 -4.83
C TYR A 48 5.92 2.10 -3.97
N SER A 49 5.66 1.95 -2.68
CA SER A 49 5.82 3.02 -1.69
C SER A 49 6.52 2.49 -0.46
N SER A 50 7.46 3.24 0.06
CA SER A 50 8.15 2.90 1.30
C SER A 50 8.59 4.12 2.08
N SER A 51 8.59 4.01 3.39
CA SER A 51 9.15 5.00 4.30
C SER A 51 9.55 4.35 5.61
N PRO A 52 10.69 4.70 6.21
CA PRO A 52 10.97 4.40 7.63
C PRO A 52 10.07 5.22 8.56
N ASN A 53 9.51 6.34 8.08
CA ASN A 53 8.57 7.21 8.80
C ASN A 53 9.06 7.56 10.23
N ASP A 54 10.37 7.84 10.34
CA ASP A 54 11.13 8.02 11.58
C ASP A 54 11.16 9.49 12.05
N TYR A 55 10.03 10.20 11.90
CA TYR A 55 9.94 11.60 12.28
C TYR A 55 10.17 11.84 13.79
N LYS A 56 10.65 13.03 14.10
CA LYS A 56 10.77 13.50 15.48
C LYS A 56 9.47 14.19 15.90
N TYR A 57 9.07 13.98 17.14
CA TYR A 57 7.91 14.63 17.74
C TYR A 57 8.19 14.95 19.21
N THR A 58 7.50 15.97 19.73
CA THR A 58 7.53 16.26 21.18
C THR A 58 6.52 15.35 21.86
N ASN A 59 6.99 14.50 22.77
CA ASN A 59 6.12 13.60 23.51
C ASN A 59 5.45 14.34 24.67
N HIS A 60 4.24 14.81 24.47
CA HIS A 60 3.47 15.55 25.48
C HIS A 60 2.96 14.68 26.63
N ASP A 61 2.96 13.36 26.48
CA ASP A 61 2.53 12.41 27.53
C ASP A 61 3.66 12.11 28.53
N LYS A 62 4.91 12.45 28.16
CA LYS A 62 6.09 12.21 28.97
C LYS A 62 6.65 13.54 29.48
N LYS A 63 6.92 13.60 30.79
CA LYS A 63 7.61 14.73 31.44
C LYS A 63 8.91 14.25 32.04
N ILE A 64 9.97 14.98 31.77
CA ILE A 64 11.29 14.74 32.37
C ILE A 64 11.59 15.89 33.33
N ASN A 65 11.94 15.55 34.59
CA ASN A 65 12.32 16.51 35.57
C ASN A 65 13.75 17.01 35.33
N ILE A 66 13.95 18.29 35.53
CA ILE A 66 15.26 18.92 35.58
C ILE A 66 15.60 19.09 37.06
N TYR A 67 16.77 18.63 37.46
CA TYR A 67 17.26 18.70 38.85
C TYR A 67 18.43 19.68 38.96
N ASP A 68 18.51 20.35 40.11
CA ASP A 68 19.69 21.12 40.52
C ASP A 68 20.79 20.19 41.12
N GLU A 69 21.89 20.79 41.57
CA GLU A 69 23.02 20.07 42.22
C GLU A 69 22.59 19.37 43.50
N ASP A 70 21.58 19.89 44.19
CA ASP A 70 21.02 19.35 45.44
C ASP A 70 19.88 18.33 45.19
N LYS A 71 19.65 17.94 43.93
CA LYS A 71 18.61 17.01 43.48
C LYS A 71 17.15 17.52 43.68
N ASN A 72 16.96 18.83 43.83
CA ASN A 72 15.62 19.42 43.83
C ASN A 72 15.13 19.59 42.38
N ILE A 73 13.81 19.40 42.15
CA ILE A 73 13.21 19.62 40.84
C ILE A 73 13.09 21.12 40.59
N ILE A 74 13.82 21.63 39.60
CA ILE A 74 13.81 23.04 39.19
C ILE A 74 13.01 23.31 37.93
N GLY A 75 12.56 22.26 37.24
CA GLY A 75 11.75 22.40 36.05
C GLY A 75 11.34 21.07 35.45
N GLN A 76 10.51 21.13 34.42
CA GLN A 76 10.10 19.97 33.66
C GLN A 76 10.06 20.31 32.17
N TYR A 77 10.34 19.32 31.30
CA TYR A 77 10.18 19.47 29.88
C TYR A 77 9.60 18.20 29.24
N HIS A 78 9.02 18.35 28.05
CA HIS A 78 8.57 17.26 27.23
C HIS A 78 9.71 16.84 26.28
N PRO A 79 10.16 15.58 26.30
CA PRO A 79 11.27 15.14 25.45
C PRO A 79 10.87 15.10 23.97
N VAL A 80 11.86 15.35 23.11
CA VAL A 80 11.74 15.08 21.69
C VAL A 80 12.17 13.64 21.44
N GLU A 81 11.26 12.85 20.93
CA GLU A 81 11.45 11.44 20.61
C GLU A 81 11.34 11.19 19.10
N ARG A 82 11.79 10.03 18.64
CA ARG A 82 11.57 9.55 17.27
C ARG A 82 10.44 8.54 17.25
N ASN A 83 9.63 8.60 16.21
CA ASN A 83 8.72 7.52 15.90
C ASN A 83 9.52 6.22 15.63
N ARG A 84 9.23 5.17 16.39
CA ARG A 84 9.96 3.89 16.34
C ARG A 84 9.24 2.82 15.54
N SER A 85 7.96 3.06 15.16
CA SER A 85 7.08 2.04 14.60
C SER A 85 6.14 2.66 13.60
N GLY A 86 6.69 3.08 12.50
CA GLY A 86 5.90 3.68 11.42
C GLY A 86 6.39 3.27 10.04
N ALA A 87 7.42 2.41 9.99
CA ALA A 87 7.97 1.99 8.72
C ALA A 87 6.96 1.16 7.91
N PHE A 88 6.93 1.40 6.62
CA PHE A 88 6.10 0.63 5.71
C PHE A 88 6.79 0.38 4.37
N LYS A 89 6.35 -0.70 3.70
CA LYS A 89 6.69 -1.05 2.33
C LYS A 89 5.45 -1.65 1.68
N ASP A 90 4.94 -1.01 0.67
CA ASP A 90 3.74 -1.42 -0.06
C ASP A 90 4.08 -1.61 -1.54
N LEU A 91 3.74 -2.77 -2.10
CA LEU A 91 3.84 -3.07 -3.52
C LEU A 91 2.46 -3.44 -4.05
N HIS A 92 2.02 -2.76 -5.10
CA HIS A 92 0.79 -3.06 -5.83
C HIS A 92 1.11 -3.33 -7.28
N LEU A 93 0.64 -4.46 -7.79
CA LEU A 93 0.72 -4.81 -9.20
C LEU A 93 -0.68 -4.99 -9.74
N LEU A 94 -1.04 -4.27 -10.78
CA LEU A 94 -2.32 -4.40 -11.47
C LEU A 94 -2.07 -4.74 -12.93
N GLN A 95 -2.65 -5.85 -13.37
CA GLN A 95 -2.64 -6.30 -14.76
C GLN A 95 -4.06 -6.30 -15.29
N GLU A 96 -4.25 -5.66 -16.43
CA GLU A 96 -5.50 -5.65 -17.17
C GLU A 96 -5.23 -6.12 -18.60
N VAL A 97 -6.04 -7.07 -19.09
CA VAL A 97 -5.97 -7.55 -20.46
C VAL A 97 -7.38 -7.69 -21.00
N TYR A 98 -7.61 -7.15 -22.17
CA TYR A 98 -8.88 -7.25 -22.88
C TYR A 98 -8.66 -7.74 -24.30
N TYR A 99 -9.56 -8.60 -24.75
CA TYR A 99 -9.58 -9.11 -26.10
C TYR A 99 -10.97 -8.95 -26.73
N ASN A 100 -11.02 -8.30 -27.87
CA ASN A 100 -12.25 -8.14 -28.66
C ASN A 100 -12.26 -9.16 -29.81
N THR A 101 -13.22 -10.06 -29.81
CA THR A 101 -13.37 -11.05 -30.88
C THR A 101 -13.98 -10.39 -32.14
N ARG A 102 -13.85 -11.09 -33.28
CA ARG A 102 -14.49 -10.64 -34.52
C ARG A 102 -16.03 -10.72 -34.48
N LYS A 103 -16.58 -11.49 -33.54
CA LYS A 103 -18.04 -11.76 -33.43
C LYS A 103 -18.74 -10.82 -32.44
N GLY A 104 -18.03 -9.82 -31.89
CA GLY A 104 -18.59 -8.85 -30.95
C GLY A 104 -18.49 -9.25 -29.50
N ASP A 105 -17.73 -10.32 -29.16
CA ASP A 105 -17.44 -10.65 -27.76
C ASP A 105 -16.28 -9.84 -27.25
N LYS A 106 -16.34 -9.46 -25.99
CA LYS A 106 -15.22 -8.88 -25.23
C LYS A 106 -14.88 -9.78 -24.06
N LEU A 107 -13.64 -10.25 -24.04
CA LEU A 107 -13.06 -10.97 -22.92
C LEU A 107 -12.20 -10.01 -22.12
N GLY A 108 -12.22 -10.11 -20.80
CA GLY A 108 -11.40 -9.29 -19.92
C GLY A 108 -10.83 -10.09 -18.76
N LEU A 109 -9.57 -9.86 -18.46
CA LEU A 109 -8.88 -10.33 -17.26
C LEU A 109 -8.34 -9.11 -16.52
N ASN A 110 -8.70 -8.99 -15.25
CA ASN A 110 -8.09 -8.03 -14.32
C ASN A 110 -7.50 -8.84 -13.16
N ALA A 111 -6.24 -8.62 -12.87
CA ALA A 111 -5.54 -9.25 -11.75
C ALA A 111 -4.82 -8.18 -10.94
N TRP A 112 -5.00 -8.21 -9.63
CA TRP A 112 -4.39 -7.27 -8.70
C TRP A 112 -3.69 -8.03 -7.58
N TYR A 113 -2.40 -7.79 -7.43
CA TYR A 113 -1.57 -8.28 -6.34
C TYR A 113 -1.15 -7.13 -5.44
N ILE A 114 -1.28 -7.34 -4.14
CA ILE A 114 -0.86 -6.41 -3.08
C ILE A 114 0.09 -7.18 -2.17
N ASN A 115 1.21 -6.54 -1.85
CA ASN A 115 2.12 -7.00 -0.80
C ASN A 115 2.44 -5.80 0.09
N SER A 116 1.97 -5.85 1.33
CA SER A 116 2.13 -4.79 2.32
C SER A 116 2.86 -5.32 3.54
N ASN A 117 3.84 -4.57 3.99
CA ASN A 117 4.56 -4.83 5.23
C ASN A 117 4.69 -3.50 5.97
N ARG A 118 4.06 -3.40 7.13
CA ARG A 118 4.04 -2.17 7.90
C ARG A 118 4.19 -2.43 9.39
N GLU A 119 4.96 -1.56 10.01
CA GLU A 119 5.01 -1.48 11.45
C GLU A 119 3.77 -0.76 11.96
N LEU A 120 3.24 -1.22 13.09
CA LEU A 120 2.08 -0.62 13.75
C LEU A 120 2.56 0.16 14.98
N PRO A 121 2.21 1.45 15.10
CA PRO A 121 2.57 2.22 16.27
C PRO A 121 1.90 1.66 17.51
N MET A 122 2.63 1.69 18.63
CA MET A 122 2.09 1.42 19.96
C MET A 122 1.77 2.74 20.66
N LEU A 123 1.00 2.65 21.75
CA LEU A 123 0.83 3.80 22.64
C LEU A 123 2.17 4.18 23.26
N THR A 124 2.41 5.46 23.45
CA THR A 124 3.67 5.99 24.01
C THR A 124 4.00 5.43 25.39
N THR A 125 2.99 5.08 26.17
CA THR A 125 3.12 4.42 27.49
C THR A 125 3.72 3.01 27.38
N ASP A 126 3.53 2.33 26.27
CA ASP A 126 3.95 0.93 26.09
C ASP A 126 5.43 0.80 25.71
N TYR A 127 6.06 1.92 25.28
CA TYR A 127 7.49 1.95 24.97
C TYR A 127 8.39 2.11 26.21
N GLY A 128 7.82 2.53 27.35
CA GLY A 128 8.61 3.01 28.51
C GLY A 128 9.63 2.03 29.03
N ASP A 129 9.28 0.74 29.09
CA ASP A 129 10.11 -0.31 29.67
C ASP A 129 10.55 -1.38 28.64
N ALA A 130 10.20 -1.22 27.37
CA ALA A 130 10.57 -2.17 26.35
C ALA A 130 12.01 -1.96 25.89
N THR A 131 12.84 -3.00 26.03
CA THR A 131 14.22 -3.04 25.52
C THR A 131 14.26 -3.44 24.06
N ASP A 132 13.35 -4.34 23.65
CA ASP A 132 13.12 -4.73 22.25
C ASP A 132 11.62 -4.89 22.01
N PHE A 133 11.21 -4.53 20.78
CA PHE A 133 9.79 -4.50 20.46
C PHE A 133 9.58 -4.65 18.96
N GLU A 134 8.66 -5.50 18.59
CA GLU A 134 8.18 -5.66 17.22
C GLU A 134 6.65 -5.66 17.22
N ASN A 135 6.06 -4.83 16.38
CA ASN A 135 4.62 -4.78 16.14
C ASN A 135 4.43 -4.57 14.63
N ARG A 136 4.20 -5.66 13.90
CA ARG A 136 4.27 -5.67 12.44
C ARG A 136 3.10 -6.43 11.85
N GLN A 137 2.51 -5.84 10.82
CA GLN A 137 1.52 -6.48 9.98
C GLN A 137 2.10 -6.74 8.60
N ARG A 138 1.93 -7.97 8.13
CA ARG A 138 2.25 -8.39 6.77
C ARG A 138 0.98 -8.87 6.08
N GLU A 139 0.73 -8.39 4.88
CA GLU A 139 -0.44 -8.76 4.09
C GLU A 139 -0.01 -9.08 2.66
N GLN A 140 -0.56 -10.16 2.12
CA GLN A 140 -0.50 -10.49 0.71
C GLN A 140 -1.91 -10.77 0.22
N THR A 141 -2.35 -10.02 -0.76
CA THR A 141 -3.68 -10.18 -1.35
C THR A 141 -3.57 -10.32 -2.85
N PHE A 142 -4.19 -11.36 -3.39
CA PHE A 142 -4.39 -11.55 -4.81
C PHE A 142 -5.88 -11.49 -5.13
N ARG A 143 -6.23 -10.66 -6.11
CA ARG A 143 -7.61 -10.54 -6.62
C ARG A 143 -7.59 -10.70 -8.12
N SER A 144 -8.54 -11.45 -8.66
CA SER A 144 -8.72 -11.54 -10.10
C SER A 144 -10.19 -11.53 -10.50
N VAL A 145 -10.47 -10.96 -11.66
CA VAL A 145 -11.79 -10.94 -12.26
C VAL A 145 -11.66 -11.31 -13.73
N LEU A 146 -12.38 -12.36 -14.14
CA LEU A 146 -12.63 -12.70 -15.52
C LEU A 146 -13.98 -12.13 -15.93
N SER A 147 -14.05 -11.56 -17.11
CA SER A 147 -15.29 -11.04 -17.71
C SER A 147 -15.46 -11.49 -19.14
N TRP A 148 -16.69 -11.75 -19.50
CA TRP A 148 -17.11 -11.99 -20.86
C TRP A 148 -18.37 -11.18 -21.14
N ASP A 149 -18.32 -10.32 -22.14
CA ASP A 149 -19.46 -9.57 -22.65
C ASP A 149 -19.74 -9.97 -24.08
N HIS A 150 -20.99 -10.34 -24.39
CA HIS A 150 -21.47 -10.56 -25.72
C HIS A 150 -22.49 -9.48 -26.09
N ILE A 151 -22.25 -8.79 -27.20
CA ILE A 151 -23.08 -7.68 -27.66
C ILE A 151 -23.63 -8.03 -29.02
N LYS A 152 -24.96 -8.02 -29.15
CA LYS A 152 -25.69 -8.16 -30.38
C LYS A 152 -26.58 -6.91 -30.58
N SER A 153 -27.08 -6.68 -31.76
CA SER A 153 -27.80 -5.44 -32.14
C SER A 153 -28.91 -5.00 -31.17
N ASN A 154 -29.57 -5.94 -30.51
CA ASN A 154 -30.74 -5.68 -29.66
C ASN A 154 -30.63 -6.21 -28.22
N TRP A 155 -29.51 -6.87 -27.84
CA TRP A 155 -29.30 -7.35 -26.49
C TRP A 155 -27.80 -7.44 -26.12
N LYS A 156 -27.54 -7.39 -24.85
CA LYS A 156 -26.21 -7.57 -24.27
C LYS A 156 -26.27 -8.59 -23.14
N LEU A 157 -25.35 -9.56 -23.17
CA LEU A 157 -25.13 -10.51 -22.10
C LEU A 157 -23.73 -10.27 -21.51
N GLY A 158 -23.63 -10.16 -20.20
CA GLY A 158 -22.34 -10.04 -19.49
C GLY A 158 -22.25 -11.07 -18.37
N VAL A 159 -21.13 -11.77 -18.29
CA VAL A 159 -20.79 -12.71 -17.21
C VAL A 159 -19.47 -12.29 -16.60
N LYS A 160 -19.39 -12.30 -15.27
CA LYS A 160 -18.16 -12.01 -14.51
C LYS A 160 -17.98 -13.02 -13.41
N GLY A 161 -16.75 -13.51 -13.27
CA GLY A 161 -16.32 -14.35 -12.15
C GLY A 161 -15.11 -13.74 -11.47
N GLY A 162 -15.07 -13.77 -10.16
CA GLY A 162 -13.97 -13.20 -9.38
C GLY A 162 -13.39 -14.19 -8.39
N TYR A 163 -12.11 -14.05 -8.10
CA TYR A 163 -11.36 -14.79 -7.08
C TYR A 163 -10.59 -13.82 -6.20
N ILE A 164 -10.62 -14.06 -4.89
CA ILE A 164 -9.85 -13.30 -3.90
C ILE A 164 -9.16 -14.30 -2.98
N HIS A 165 -7.87 -14.09 -2.77
CA HIS A 165 -7.09 -14.78 -1.76
C HIS A 165 -6.31 -13.75 -0.95
N THR A 166 -6.45 -13.78 0.37
CA THR A 166 -5.71 -12.91 1.29
C THR A 166 -5.03 -13.75 2.34
N TRP A 167 -3.76 -13.50 2.55
CA TRP A 167 -2.98 -13.96 3.67
C TRP A 167 -2.54 -12.76 4.49
N MET A 168 -2.71 -12.85 5.83
CA MET A 168 -2.30 -11.83 6.76
C MET A 168 -1.60 -12.47 7.94
N ALA A 169 -0.49 -11.87 8.35
CA ALA A 169 0.22 -12.22 9.57
C ALA A 169 0.43 -10.95 10.41
N TYR A 170 0.32 -11.14 11.69
CA TYR A 170 0.58 -10.14 12.70
C TYR A 170 1.65 -10.65 13.65
N ASP A 171 2.78 -9.96 13.71
CA ASP A 171 3.89 -10.30 14.58
C ASP A 171 3.95 -9.26 15.70
N TYR A 172 3.84 -9.73 16.94
CA TYR A 172 3.97 -8.91 18.11
C TYR A 172 5.02 -9.51 19.04
N LYS A 173 6.03 -8.72 19.36
CA LYS A 173 7.08 -9.07 20.32
C LYS A 173 7.33 -7.89 21.23
N ARG A 174 7.40 -8.13 22.53
CA ARG A 174 7.80 -7.16 23.53
C ARG A 174 8.75 -7.82 24.52
N GLU A 175 9.96 -7.32 24.62
CA GLU A 175 10.91 -7.72 25.64
C GLU A 175 11.01 -6.59 26.67
N VAL A 176 10.90 -6.93 27.94
CA VAL A 176 11.06 -6.02 29.07
C VAL A 176 12.33 -6.42 29.80
N ALA A 177 13.15 -5.46 30.18
CA ALA A 177 14.32 -5.75 31.00
C ALA A 177 13.90 -6.41 32.33
N PRO A 178 14.66 -7.40 32.80
CA PRO A 178 14.39 -8.05 34.07
C PRO A 178 14.58 -7.10 35.26
#